data_9e8dc20e1da18cc01de31d3ef63ec90e
#
_entry.id   9e8dc20e1da18cc01de31d3ef63ec90e
#
_cell.length_a   1.000
_cell.length_b   1.000
_cell.length_c   1.000
_cell.angle_alpha   90.00
_cell.angle_beta   90.00
_cell.angle_gamma   90.00
#
_symmetry.space_group_name_H-M   'P 1'
#
loop_
_entity.id
_entity.type
_entity.pdbx_description
1 polymer ?
#
loop_
_entity_poly.entity_id
_entity_poly.type
_entity_poly.pdbx_seq_one_letter_code
_entity_poly.pdbx_strand_id
1 'polypeptide(L)'
;MMQRLVVLRPEPGNAATLARARDAGFDAVALPLFAVEALDWAVPNPEQHDALILTSANALRFGGEAIAALRMLPVLAVGGHTAAAARDAGFEVIASGTGNAADIVALAERTGVRRALHLTGHDRTLEAGGVIATLIPVYQSVPRAVEPAELDLLDDRVALLHSARAARRIGTLVDAAGLSRARIAIAAFSPVIAAAAGSGWAGIAVAARPDDAALFTALTALPTTSR
;
A
#
# COMPACT_ATOMS: atom_id res chain seq x y z
N MET A 1 15.59 24.09 9.33
CA MET A 1 14.20 24.32 8.85
C MET A 1 13.50 22.99 8.79
N MET A 2 12.27 22.86 9.28
CA MET A 2 11.53 21.60 9.28
C MET A 2 11.13 21.24 7.83
N GLN A 3 11.51 20.04 7.36
CA GLN A 3 11.11 19.62 6.01
C GLN A 3 9.59 19.39 5.95
N ARG A 4 8.99 19.81 4.85
CA ARG A 4 7.55 19.75 4.60
C ARG A 4 7.25 18.59 3.66
N LEU A 5 6.38 17.67 4.06
CA LEU A 5 6.10 16.43 3.36
C LEU A 5 4.66 16.37 2.85
N VAL A 6 4.45 15.69 1.72
CA VAL A 6 3.12 15.33 1.21
C VAL A 6 3.02 13.81 1.07
N VAL A 7 2.04 13.21 1.74
CA VAL A 7 1.81 11.77 1.72
C VAL A 7 0.77 11.42 0.67
N LEU A 8 1.16 10.66 -0.36
CA LEU A 8 0.35 10.40 -1.56
C LEU A 8 -0.38 9.04 -1.57
N ARG A 9 -0.04 8.15 -0.64
CA ARG A 9 -0.64 6.81 -0.57
C ARG A 9 -2.10 6.88 -0.08
N PRO A 10 -2.96 5.91 -0.45
CA PRO A 10 -4.33 5.86 0.04
C PRO A 10 -4.43 5.52 1.53
N GLU A 11 -5.61 5.74 2.10
CA GLU A 11 -5.93 5.26 3.45
C GLU A 11 -5.98 3.70 3.50
N PRO A 12 -5.73 3.13 4.68
CA PRO A 12 -5.34 3.76 5.96
C PRO A 12 -3.83 4.02 6.06
N GLY A 13 -3.09 3.69 5.02
CA GLY A 13 -1.64 3.89 5.00
C GLY A 13 -1.25 5.36 5.06
N ASN A 14 -2.08 6.27 4.53
CA ASN A 14 -1.85 7.72 4.58
C ASN A 14 -1.79 8.19 6.02
N ALA A 15 -2.84 7.97 6.81
CA ALA A 15 -2.89 8.36 8.21
C ALA A 15 -1.72 7.79 9.05
N ALA A 16 -1.37 6.52 8.80
CA ALA A 16 -0.25 5.88 9.50
C ALA A 16 1.10 6.51 9.15
N THR A 17 1.34 6.88 7.88
CA THR A 17 2.57 7.56 7.47
C THR A 17 2.60 9.00 8.00
N LEU A 18 1.46 9.72 7.99
CA LEU A 18 1.35 11.05 8.57
C LEU A 18 1.69 11.07 10.06
N ALA A 19 1.16 10.11 10.84
CA ALA A 19 1.46 10.00 12.26
C ALA A 19 2.97 9.81 12.47
N ARG A 20 3.59 8.84 11.79
CA ARG A 20 5.04 8.60 11.89
C ARG A 20 5.89 9.79 11.44
N ALA A 21 5.47 10.51 10.40
CA ALA A 21 6.17 11.70 9.94
C ALA A 21 6.14 12.82 10.99
N ARG A 22 4.98 13.06 11.62
CA ARG A 22 4.81 14.05 12.69
C ARG A 22 5.60 13.68 13.93
N ASP A 23 5.58 12.41 14.33
CA ASP A 23 6.37 11.88 15.45
C ASP A 23 7.89 12.05 15.19
N ALA A 24 8.31 11.97 13.93
CA ALA A 24 9.69 12.23 13.50
C ALA A 24 10.01 13.74 13.32
N GLY A 25 9.07 14.64 13.62
CA GLY A 25 9.29 16.09 13.60
C GLY A 25 9.11 16.75 12.22
N PHE A 26 8.41 16.11 11.26
CA PHE A 26 8.12 16.70 9.96
C PHE A 26 6.75 17.40 9.92
N ASP A 27 6.65 18.50 9.15
CA ASP A 27 5.36 19.07 8.75
C ASP A 27 4.78 18.25 7.59
N ALA A 28 3.84 17.34 7.88
CA ALA A 28 3.30 16.42 6.90
C ALA A 28 1.79 16.61 6.68
N VAL A 29 1.39 16.65 5.40
CA VAL A 29 0.01 16.78 4.95
C VAL A 29 -0.38 15.61 4.03
N ALA A 30 -1.69 15.34 3.95
CA ALA A 30 -2.26 14.29 3.09
C ALA A 30 -2.64 14.84 1.71
N LEU A 31 -2.27 14.09 0.67
CA LEU A 31 -2.81 14.24 -0.68
C LEU A 31 -2.95 12.85 -1.32
N PRO A 32 -3.87 11.99 -0.84
CA PRO A 32 -3.99 10.65 -1.38
C PRO A 32 -4.42 10.70 -2.85
N LEU A 33 -3.66 10.03 -3.73
CA LEU A 33 -3.92 10.00 -5.17
C LEU A 33 -4.90 8.89 -5.58
N PHE A 34 -5.17 7.95 -4.66
CA PHE A 34 -6.06 6.82 -4.85
C PHE A 34 -6.96 6.67 -3.64
N ALA A 35 -8.16 6.14 -3.88
CA ALA A 35 -9.07 5.63 -2.85
C ALA A 35 -9.10 4.10 -2.92
N VAL A 36 -9.36 3.45 -1.80
CA VAL A 36 -9.65 2.02 -1.76
C VAL A 36 -11.15 1.86 -1.58
N GLU A 37 -11.77 1.06 -2.44
CA GLU A 37 -13.21 0.83 -2.48
C GLU A 37 -13.50 -0.67 -2.37
N ALA A 38 -14.60 -1.01 -1.69
CA ALA A 38 -15.12 -2.37 -1.67
C ALA A 38 -15.60 -2.78 -3.07
N LEU A 39 -15.48 -4.05 -3.37
CA LEU A 39 -16.10 -4.69 -4.53
C LEU A 39 -17.23 -5.59 -4.04
N ASP A 40 -18.27 -5.70 -4.84
CA ASP A 40 -19.30 -6.72 -4.65
C ASP A 40 -18.68 -8.11 -4.91
N TRP A 41 -18.90 -9.02 -3.98
CA TRP A 41 -18.40 -10.39 -4.09
C TRP A 41 -19.37 -11.40 -3.44
N ALA A 42 -19.34 -12.63 -3.92
CA ALA A 42 -20.12 -13.71 -3.35
C ALA A 42 -19.23 -14.57 -2.47
N VAL A 43 -19.73 -14.93 -1.28
CA VAL A 43 -19.03 -15.85 -0.38
C VAL A 43 -19.02 -17.24 -1.01
N PRO A 44 -17.84 -17.82 -1.27
CA PRO A 44 -17.76 -19.20 -1.77
C PRO A 44 -18.11 -20.17 -0.64
N ASN A 45 -18.49 -21.41 -0.97
CA ASN A 45 -18.68 -22.44 0.05
C ASN A 45 -17.37 -22.67 0.82
N PRO A 46 -17.29 -22.34 2.13
CA PRO A 46 -16.06 -22.49 2.90
C PRO A 46 -15.61 -23.95 3.05
N GLU A 47 -16.52 -24.93 2.99
CA GLU A 47 -16.19 -26.37 3.06
C GLU A 47 -15.35 -26.85 1.86
N GLN A 48 -15.31 -26.09 0.79
CA GLN A 48 -14.48 -26.39 -0.39
C GLN A 48 -13.03 -25.91 -0.22
N HIS A 49 -12.68 -25.29 0.89
CA HIS A 49 -11.37 -24.72 1.17
C HIS A 49 -10.85 -25.21 2.52
N ASP A 50 -9.54 -25.27 2.66
CA ASP A 50 -8.86 -25.70 3.89
C ASP A 50 -8.12 -24.54 4.60
N ALA A 51 -8.00 -23.39 3.95
CA ALA A 51 -7.42 -22.19 4.53
C ALA A 51 -7.84 -20.91 3.78
N LEU A 52 -7.66 -19.77 4.46
CA LEU A 52 -7.82 -18.43 3.89
C LEU A 52 -6.45 -17.75 3.81
N ILE A 53 -6.04 -17.32 2.62
CA ILE A 53 -4.83 -16.52 2.40
C ILE A 53 -5.23 -15.04 2.37
N LEU A 54 -4.55 -14.23 3.19
CA LEU A 54 -4.69 -12.78 3.25
C LEU A 54 -3.34 -12.10 3.00
N THR A 55 -3.21 -11.42 1.86
CA THR A 55 -2.00 -10.67 1.51
C THR A 55 -2.05 -9.21 1.98
N SER A 56 -3.23 -8.73 2.41
CA SER A 56 -3.43 -7.38 2.92
C SER A 56 -4.57 -7.33 3.92
N ALA A 57 -4.44 -6.53 4.97
CA ALA A 57 -5.52 -6.22 5.89
C ALA A 57 -6.72 -5.52 5.22
N ASN A 58 -6.55 -4.99 4.01
CA ASN A 58 -7.65 -4.40 3.25
C ASN A 58 -8.71 -5.43 2.86
N ALA A 59 -8.36 -6.70 2.65
CA ALA A 59 -9.34 -7.74 2.41
C ALA A 59 -10.34 -7.86 3.58
N LEU A 60 -9.87 -7.69 4.82
CA LEU A 60 -10.72 -7.70 6.01
C LEU A 60 -11.55 -6.42 6.15
N ARG A 61 -10.97 -5.26 5.84
CA ARG A 61 -11.65 -3.95 5.95
C ARG A 61 -12.77 -3.78 4.93
N PHE A 62 -12.56 -4.28 3.73
CA PHE A 62 -13.46 -4.08 2.59
C PHE A 62 -14.26 -5.31 2.22
N GLY A 63 -14.01 -6.46 2.85
CA GLY A 63 -14.78 -7.69 2.64
C GLY A 63 -16.22 -7.65 3.20
N GLY A 64 -16.55 -6.60 3.98
CA GLY A 64 -17.87 -6.42 4.54
C GLY A 64 -18.26 -7.49 5.58
N GLU A 65 -19.54 -7.53 5.94
CA GLU A 65 -20.05 -8.51 6.92
C GLU A 65 -19.96 -9.95 6.40
N ALA A 66 -19.98 -10.12 5.08
CA ALA A 66 -19.92 -11.42 4.43
C ALA A 66 -18.65 -12.23 4.80
N ILE A 67 -17.57 -11.56 5.18
CA ILE A 67 -16.32 -12.20 5.56
C ILE A 67 -16.46 -13.07 6.82
N ALA A 68 -17.46 -12.78 7.66
CA ALA A 68 -17.71 -13.55 8.89
C ALA A 68 -18.05 -15.03 8.62
N ALA A 69 -18.64 -15.32 7.46
CA ALA A 69 -18.94 -16.69 7.05
C ALA A 69 -17.68 -17.55 6.79
N LEU A 70 -16.52 -16.91 6.65
CA LEU A 70 -15.24 -17.59 6.40
C LEU A 70 -14.41 -17.80 7.68
N ARG A 71 -14.91 -17.43 8.86
CA ARG A 71 -14.14 -17.53 10.14
C ARG A 71 -13.77 -18.96 10.52
N MET A 72 -14.45 -19.94 9.98
CA MET A 72 -14.08 -21.34 10.17
C MET A 72 -12.79 -21.75 9.45
N LEU A 73 -12.33 -20.96 8.48
CA LEU A 73 -11.09 -21.22 7.76
C LEU A 73 -9.89 -20.65 8.53
N PRO A 74 -8.85 -21.45 8.79
CA PRO A 74 -7.62 -20.95 9.35
C PRO A 74 -6.92 -20.00 8.37
N VAL A 75 -6.28 -18.94 8.90
CA VAL A 75 -5.68 -17.88 8.09
C VAL A 75 -4.17 -18.03 7.99
N LEU A 76 -3.67 -17.90 6.74
CA LEU A 76 -2.28 -17.59 6.47
C LEU A 76 -2.18 -16.12 6.02
N ALA A 77 -1.40 -15.32 6.74
CA ALA A 77 -1.28 -13.88 6.50
C ALA A 77 0.11 -13.50 5.97
N VAL A 78 0.17 -12.57 5.02
CA VAL A 78 1.43 -11.96 4.61
C VAL A 78 1.79 -10.85 5.59
N GLY A 79 2.70 -11.15 6.51
CA GLY A 79 3.23 -10.21 7.49
C GLY A 79 2.36 -9.95 8.73
N GLY A 80 3.01 -9.46 9.79
CA GLY A 80 2.44 -9.32 11.12
C GLY A 80 1.24 -8.38 11.21
N HIS A 81 1.21 -7.29 10.40
CA HIS A 81 0.09 -6.36 10.40
C HIS A 81 -1.21 -7.01 9.88
N THR A 82 -1.12 -7.81 8.82
CA THR A 82 -2.28 -8.54 8.28
C THR A 82 -2.73 -9.63 9.25
N ALA A 83 -1.76 -10.31 9.91
CA ALA A 83 -2.05 -11.34 10.92
C ALA A 83 -2.77 -10.76 12.14
N ALA A 84 -2.34 -9.59 12.64
CA ALA A 84 -3.00 -8.89 13.73
C ALA A 84 -4.43 -8.52 13.35
N ALA A 85 -4.63 -7.89 12.19
CA ALA A 85 -5.96 -7.53 11.70
C ALA A 85 -6.89 -8.75 11.53
N ALA A 86 -6.35 -9.92 11.14
CA ALA A 86 -7.13 -11.15 11.03
C ALA A 86 -7.59 -11.66 12.42
N ARG A 87 -6.70 -11.64 13.42
CA ARG A 87 -7.07 -12.00 14.80
C ARG A 87 -8.14 -11.05 15.37
N ASP A 88 -7.98 -9.73 15.17
CA ASP A 88 -8.94 -8.71 15.60
C ASP A 88 -10.32 -8.91 14.95
N ALA A 89 -10.35 -9.45 13.71
CA ALA A 89 -11.58 -9.81 12.99
C ALA A 89 -12.14 -11.19 13.40
N GLY A 90 -11.51 -11.88 14.38
CA GLY A 90 -11.99 -13.17 14.93
C GLY A 90 -11.57 -14.40 14.14
N PHE A 91 -10.50 -14.31 13.32
CA PHE A 91 -9.94 -15.45 12.62
C PHE A 91 -8.83 -16.13 13.41
N GLU A 92 -8.72 -17.45 13.30
CA GLU A 92 -7.55 -18.20 13.73
C GLU A 92 -6.40 -17.99 12.71
N VAL A 93 -5.27 -17.41 13.14
CA VAL A 93 -4.09 -17.25 12.29
C VAL A 93 -3.09 -18.33 12.59
N ILE A 94 -2.96 -19.30 11.69
CA ILE A 94 -2.06 -20.46 11.86
C ILE A 94 -0.63 -20.19 11.39
N ALA A 95 -0.44 -19.22 10.49
CA ALA A 95 0.90 -18.85 10.03
C ALA A 95 0.95 -17.41 9.53
N SER A 96 2.14 -16.79 9.64
CA SER A 96 2.42 -15.46 9.10
C SER A 96 3.75 -15.48 8.34
N GLY A 97 3.73 -15.01 7.10
CA GLY A 97 4.91 -14.87 6.26
C GLY A 97 5.72 -13.62 6.57
N THR A 98 6.84 -13.44 5.87
CA THR A 98 7.80 -12.34 6.08
C THR A 98 7.53 -11.10 5.23
N GLY A 99 6.49 -11.11 4.38
CA GLY A 99 6.03 -9.90 3.71
C GLY A 99 5.96 -9.95 2.18
N ASN A 100 6.25 -11.09 1.54
CA ASN A 100 6.04 -11.22 0.09
C ASN A 100 5.03 -12.32 -0.28
N ALA A 101 4.48 -12.23 -1.49
CA ALA A 101 3.42 -13.11 -1.95
C ALA A 101 3.92 -14.55 -2.25
N ALA A 102 5.17 -14.71 -2.69
CA ALA A 102 5.74 -16.03 -2.96
C ALA A 102 5.97 -16.82 -1.67
N ASP A 103 6.39 -16.14 -0.60
CA ASP A 103 6.60 -16.76 0.70
C ASP A 103 5.32 -17.33 1.28
N ILE A 104 4.16 -16.69 1.05
CA ILE A 104 2.88 -17.20 1.60
C ILE A 104 2.42 -18.47 0.89
N VAL A 105 2.68 -18.62 -0.41
CA VAL A 105 2.38 -19.86 -1.15
C VAL A 105 3.24 -21.00 -0.62
N ALA A 106 4.55 -20.80 -0.50
CA ALA A 106 5.46 -21.78 0.07
C ALA A 106 5.11 -22.13 1.54
N LEU A 107 4.64 -21.14 2.31
CA LEU A 107 4.19 -21.37 3.68
C LEU A 107 2.92 -22.20 3.71
N ALA A 108 1.97 -21.95 2.82
CA ALA A 108 0.74 -22.75 2.67
C ALA A 108 1.06 -24.20 2.36
N GLU A 109 1.97 -24.47 1.43
CA GLU A 109 2.41 -25.82 1.09
C GLU A 109 3.05 -26.54 2.30
N ARG A 110 3.93 -25.87 3.04
CA ARG A 110 4.59 -26.43 4.24
C ARG A 110 3.61 -26.70 5.38
N THR A 111 2.53 -25.95 5.51
CA THR A 111 1.49 -26.15 6.52
C THR A 111 0.44 -27.18 6.09
N GLY A 112 0.61 -27.80 4.93
CA GLY A 112 -0.28 -28.84 4.44
C GLY A 112 -1.55 -28.34 3.75
N VAL A 113 -1.68 -27.03 3.51
CA VAL A 113 -2.78 -26.42 2.78
C VAL A 113 -2.77 -26.89 1.33
N ARG A 114 -3.93 -27.26 0.80
CA ARG A 114 -4.11 -27.77 -0.56
C ARG A 114 -5.10 -26.98 -1.40
N ARG A 115 -6.06 -26.34 -0.76
CA ARG A 115 -7.19 -25.68 -1.42
C ARG A 115 -7.49 -24.34 -0.74
N ALA A 116 -6.53 -23.43 -0.77
CA ALA A 116 -6.70 -22.11 -0.17
C ALA A 116 -7.70 -21.24 -0.95
N LEU A 117 -8.52 -20.49 -0.21
CA LEU A 117 -9.23 -19.33 -0.70
C LEU A 117 -8.33 -18.10 -0.52
N HIS A 118 -8.11 -17.30 -1.56
CA HIS A 118 -7.38 -16.04 -1.46
C HIS A 118 -8.33 -14.85 -1.65
N LEU A 119 -8.64 -14.14 -0.56
CA LEU A 119 -9.29 -12.83 -0.65
C LEU A 119 -8.25 -11.73 -0.87
N THR A 120 -8.43 -10.95 -1.92
CA THR A 120 -7.38 -10.06 -2.42
C THR A 120 -7.93 -8.71 -2.94
N GLY A 121 -7.04 -7.82 -3.35
CA GLY A 121 -7.38 -6.67 -4.17
C GLY A 121 -7.52 -7.03 -5.65
N HIS A 122 -8.17 -6.17 -6.42
CA HIS A 122 -8.25 -6.30 -7.88
C HIS A 122 -6.83 -6.27 -8.49
N ASP A 123 -5.99 -5.30 -8.07
CA ASP A 123 -4.57 -5.24 -8.44
C ASP A 123 -3.79 -6.16 -7.49
N ARG A 124 -3.30 -7.28 -8.00
CA ARG A 124 -2.66 -8.35 -7.23
C ARG A 124 -1.46 -8.94 -7.95
N THR A 125 -0.63 -9.65 -7.21
CA THR A 125 0.55 -10.36 -7.74
C THR A 125 0.39 -11.88 -7.74
N LEU A 126 -0.52 -12.41 -6.92
CA LEU A 126 -0.86 -13.84 -6.92
C LEU A 126 -2.02 -14.11 -7.85
N GLU A 127 -1.93 -15.23 -8.57
CA GLU A 127 -3.00 -15.75 -9.41
C GLU A 127 -3.52 -17.07 -8.84
N ALA A 128 -4.69 -17.51 -9.32
CA ALA A 128 -5.22 -18.84 -8.98
C ALA A 128 -4.33 -19.92 -9.60
N GLY A 129 -4.15 -21.01 -8.87
CA GLY A 129 -3.31 -22.15 -9.26
C GLY A 129 -2.52 -22.70 -8.09
N GLY A 130 -1.99 -23.90 -8.23
CA GLY A 130 -1.30 -24.59 -7.14
C GLY A 130 -2.19 -24.72 -5.91
N VAL A 131 -1.74 -24.23 -4.77
CA VAL A 131 -2.52 -24.26 -3.52
C VAL A 131 -3.67 -23.25 -3.49
N ILE A 132 -3.68 -22.22 -4.37
CA ILE A 132 -4.75 -21.22 -4.45
C ILE A 132 -5.87 -21.76 -5.35
N ALA A 133 -6.84 -22.43 -4.74
CA ALA A 133 -7.96 -23.02 -5.46
C ALA A 133 -8.97 -21.99 -5.96
N THR A 134 -9.17 -20.92 -5.17
CA THR A 134 -10.11 -19.84 -5.48
C THR A 134 -9.49 -18.50 -5.12
N LEU A 135 -9.67 -17.51 -5.99
CA LEU A 135 -9.20 -16.16 -5.80
C LEU A 135 -10.37 -15.21 -6.03
N ILE A 136 -10.63 -14.35 -5.02
CA ILE A 136 -11.75 -13.41 -5.06
C ILE A 136 -11.25 -12.00 -4.71
N PRO A 137 -11.32 -11.05 -5.64
CA PRO A 137 -11.08 -9.64 -5.33
C PRO A 137 -12.27 -9.08 -4.55
N VAL A 138 -12.00 -8.50 -3.38
CA VAL A 138 -13.02 -7.90 -2.49
C VAL A 138 -12.84 -6.40 -2.35
N TYR A 139 -11.78 -5.84 -2.91
CA TYR A 139 -11.53 -4.40 -2.97
C TYR A 139 -10.71 -4.03 -4.21
N GLN A 140 -10.77 -2.76 -4.56
CA GLN A 140 -9.93 -2.17 -5.60
C GLN A 140 -9.34 -0.84 -5.15
N SER A 141 -8.24 -0.42 -5.81
CA SER A 141 -7.66 0.91 -5.63
C SER A 141 -7.94 1.73 -6.89
N VAL A 142 -8.78 2.77 -6.77
CA VAL A 142 -9.17 3.63 -7.88
C VAL A 142 -8.47 4.99 -7.81
N PRO A 143 -8.19 5.63 -8.95
CA PRO A 143 -7.69 6.99 -8.97
C PRO A 143 -8.72 7.95 -8.37
N ARG A 144 -8.29 8.75 -7.39
CA ARG A 144 -9.11 9.84 -6.85
C ARG A 144 -9.06 11.06 -7.78
N ALA A 145 -10.16 11.76 -7.98
CA ALA A 145 -10.10 13.10 -8.55
C ALA A 145 -9.26 14.00 -7.63
N VAL A 146 -8.33 14.74 -8.20
CA VAL A 146 -7.47 15.71 -7.50
C VAL A 146 -7.69 17.05 -8.16
N GLU A 147 -8.22 17.99 -7.41
CA GLU A 147 -8.45 19.33 -7.91
C GLU A 147 -7.13 20.09 -8.06
N PRO A 148 -7.00 20.98 -9.04
CA PRO A 148 -5.77 21.76 -9.24
C PRO A 148 -5.29 22.47 -7.97
N ALA A 149 -6.17 23.02 -7.17
CA ALA A 149 -5.83 23.70 -5.91
C ALA A 149 -5.23 22.74 -4.85
N GLU A 150 -5.53 21.46 -4.90
CA GLU A 150 -4.90 20.48 -4.00
C GLU A 150 -3.44 20.23 -4.37
N LEU A 151 -3.06 20.43 -5.65
CA LEU A 151 -1.68 20.28 -6.10
C LEU A 151 -0.77 21.40 -5.59
N ASP A 152 -1.32 22.53 -5.13
CA ASP A 152 -0.55 23.61 -4.48
C ASP A 152 0.13 23.11 -3.19
N LEU A 153 -0.40 22.02 -2.60
CA LEU A 153 0.24 21.35 -1.47
C LEU A 153 1.63 20.78 -1.81
N LEU A 154 1.95 20.60 -3.09
CA LEU A 154 3.24 20.05 -3.52
C LEU A 154 4.34 21.13 -3.55
N ASP A 155 3.97 22.41 -3.60
CA ASP A 155 4.94 23.50 -3.72
C ASP A 155 5.86 23.56 -2.50
N ASP A 156 7.17 23.59 -2.76
CA ASP A 156 8.23 23.58 -1.72
C ASP A 156 8.08 22.40 -0.70
N ARG A 157 7.56 21.24 -1.13
CA ARG A 157 7.42 20.04 -0.32
C ARG A 157 8.08 18.82 -0.97
N VAL A 158 8.28 17.79 -0.17
CA VAL A 158 8.74 16.48 -0.64
C VAL A 158 7.54 15.54 -0.75
N ALA A 159 7.27 15.07 -1.96
CA ALA A 159 6.23 14.08 -2.21
C ALA A 159 6.73 12.65 -1.90
N LEU A 160 6.06 11.95 -0.98
CA LEU A 160 6.44 10.61 -0.56
C LEU A 160 5.78 9.54 -1.46
N LEU A 161 6.60 8.76 -2.16
CA LEU A 161 6.22 7.79 -3.17
C LEU A 161 6.37 6.35 -2.64
N HIS A 162 5.23 5.69 -2.38
CA HIS A 162 5.16 4.33 -1.85
C HIS A 162 4.90 3.28 -2.94
N SER A 163 4.58 3.69 -4.18
CA SER A 163 4.33 2.78 -5.30
C SER A 163 4.64 3.44 -6.64
N ALA A 164 5.02 2.63 -7.62
CA ALA A 164 5.26 3.09 -8.99
C ALA A 164 3.98 3.66 -9.66
N ARG A 165 2.80 3.16 -9.27
CA ARG A 165 1.52 3.68 -9.76
C ARG A 165 1.27 5.11 -9.27
N ALA A 166 1.54 5.39 -7.98
CA ALA A 166 1.44 6.75 -7.44
C ALA A 166 2.51 7.67 -8.05
N ALA A 167 3.72 7.16 -8.28
CA ALA A 167 4.81 7.90 -8.91
C ALA A 167 4.46 8.36 -10.34
N ARG A 168 3.94 7.46 -11.17
CA ARG A 168 3.46 7.84 -12.51
C ARG A 168 2.32 8.85 -12.45
N ARG A 169 1.35 8.62 -11.57
CA ARG A 169 0.18 9.49 -11.46
C ARG A 169 0.53 10.91 -11.04
N ILE A 170 1.39 11.09 -10.03
CA ILE A 170 1.78 12.45 -9.62
C ILE A 170 2.52 13.19 -10.72
N GLY A 171 3.38 12.51 -11.47
CA GLY A 171 4.04 13.11 -12.63
C GLY A 171 3.03 13.61 -13.66
N THR A 172 2.04 12.79 -14.01
CA THR A 172 0.97 13.17 -14.95
C THR A 172 0.14 14.36 -14.42
N LEU A 173 -0.21 14.37 -13.12
CA LEU A 173 -1.02 15.45 -12.54
C LEU A 173 -0.26 16.78 -12.50
N VAL A 174 1.02 16.76 -12.12
CA VAL A 174 1.90 17.94 -12.09
C VAL A 174 2.06 18.54 -13.49
N ASP A 175 2.30 17.69 -14.50
CA ASP A 175 2.46 18.15 -15.89
C ASP A 175 1.14 18.71 -16.43
N ALA A 176 0.01 18.04 -16.19
CA ALA A 176 -1.31 18.49 -16.66
C ALA A 176 -1.75 19.81 -16.01
N ALA A 177 -1.33 20.06 -14.76
CA ALA A 177 -1.58 21.32 -14.07
C ALA A 177 -0.59 22.44 -14.47
N GLY A 178 0.40 22.16 -15.31
CA GLY A 178 1.44 23.14 -15.69
C GLY A 178 2.39 23.52 -14.55
N LEU A 179 2.46 22.70 -13.50
CA LEU A 179 3.36 22.93 -12.37
C LEU A 179 4.80 22.53 -12.73
N SER A 180 5.75 23.23 -12.15
CA SER A 180 7.18 22.93 -12.36
C SER A 180 7.64 21.79 -11.47
N ARG A 181 8.01 20.66 -12.06
CA ARG A 181 8.65 19.56 -11.33
C ARG A 181 9.91 19.98 -10.60
N ALA A 182 10.64 20.98 -11.13
CA ALA A 182 11.86 21.51 -10.52
C ALA A 182 11.64 22.25 -9.18
N ARG A 183 10.39 22.43 -8.75
CA ARG A 183 10.02 22.97 -7.43
C ARG A 183 9.57 21.90 -6.44
N ILE A 184 9.42 20.67 -6.88
CA ILE A 184 8.90 19.55 -6.09
C ILE A 184 10.00 18.51 -5.94
N ALA A 185 10.40 18.18 -4.73
CA ALA A 185 11.26 17.04 -4.48
C ALA A 185 10.43 15.78 -4.28
N ILE A 186 11.03 14.62 -4.57
CA ILE A 186 10.39 13.31 -4.35
C ILE A 186 11.26 12.41 -3.48
N ALA A 187 10.62 11.59 -2.65
CA ALA A 187 11.28 10.52 -1.91
C ALA A 187 10.54 9.19 -2.14
N ALA A 188 11.24 8.15 -2.56
CA ALA A 188 10.65 6.90 -3.02
C ALA A 188 11.15 5.71 -2.20
N PHE A 189 10.30 4.69 -1.99
CA PHE A 189 10.64 3.44 -1.32
C PHE A 189 11.68 2.58 -2.07
N SER A 190 11.87 2.82 -3.37
CA SER A 190 12.85 2.07 -4.16
C SER A 190 13.26 2.83 -5.42
N PRO A 191 14.39 2.45 -6.06
CA PRO A 191 14.83 3.03 -7.33
C PRO A 191 13.79 2.86 -8.45
N VAL A 192 13.06 1.74 -8.50
CA VAL A 192 12.01 1.46 -9.48
C VAL A 192 10.84 2.45 -9.32
N ILE A 193 10.48 2.77 -8.09
CA ILE A 193 9.42 3.76 -7.81
C ILE A 193 9.89 5.16 -8.19
N ALA A 194 11.12 5.53 -7.87
CA ALA A 194 11.70 6.82 -8.26
C ALA A 194 11.73 6.97 -9.80
N ALA A 195 12.21 5.96 -10.51
CA ALA A 195 12.24 5.95 -11.96
C ALA A 195 10.85 6.09 -12.60
N ALA A 196 9.81 5.50 -11.97
CA ALA A 196 8.43 5.60 -12.43
C ALA A 196 7.84 7.03 -12.37
N ALA A 197 8.40 7.91 -11.54
CA ALA A 197 8.01 9.31 -11.48
C ALA A 197 8.54 10.15 -12.67
N GLY A 198 9.52 9.63 -13.41
CA GLY A 198 10.22 10.37 -14.45
C GLY A 198 11.27 11.36 -13.91
N SER A 199 11.71 12.26 -14.75
CA SER A 199 12.78 13.22 -14.45
C SER A 199 12.26 14.64 -14.24
N GLY A 200 13.18 15.57 -13.93
CA GLY A 200 12.90 17.01 -13.80
C GLY A 200 12.50 17.47 -12.40
N TRP A 201 12.47 16.58 -11.40
CA TRP A 201 12.17 16.91 -10.02
C TRP A 201 13.32 17.71 -9.36
N ALA A 202 12.99 18.57 -8.40
CA ALA A 202 13.97 19.38 -7.66
C ALA A 202 15.04 18.54 -6.96
N GLY A 203 14.69 17.34 -6.55
CA GLY A 203 15.58 16.35 -5.96
C GLY A 203 14.88 15.01 -5.83
N ILE A 204 15.69 13.95 -5.82
CA ILE A 204 15.19 12.57 -5.68
C ILE A 204 15.94 11.88 -4.56
N ALA A 205 15.22 11.43 -3.54
CA ALA A 205 15.74 10.57 -2.49
C ALA A 205 15.16 9.15 -2.64
N VAL A 206 15.96 8.14 -2.29
CA VAL A 206 15.53 6.75 -2.34
C VAL A 206 15.84 6.08 -1.01
N ALA A 207 14.84 5.46 -0.42
CA ALA A 207 14.99 4.74 0.84
C ALA A 207 15.87 3.48 0.65
N ALA A 208 16.68 3.16 1.67
CA ALA A 208 17.48 1.94 1.69
C ALA A 208 16.63 0.67 1.86
N ARG A 209 15.41 0.82 2.41
CA ARG A 209 14.39 -0.24 2.59
C ARG A 209 13.00 0.37 2.38
N PRO A 210 11.99 -0.42 1.98
CA PRO A 210 10.64 0.08 1.71
C PRO A 210 9.83 0.28 3.01
N ASP A 211 10.35 1.08 3.92
CA ASP A 211 9.67 1.49 5.15
C ASP A 211 9.80 3.01 5.36
N ASP A 212 8.88 3.58 6.16
CA ASP A 212 8.82 5.04 6.37
C ASP A 212 10.05 5.57 7.12
N ALA A 213 10.64 4.83 8.04
CA ALA A 213 11.82 5.26 8.80
C ALA A 213 13.03 5.42 7.87
N ALA A 214 13.26 4.45 6.97
CA ALA A 214 14.31 4.54 5.97
C ALA A 214 14.02 5.65 4.94
N LEU A 215 12.74 5.86 4.59
CA LEU A 215 12.33 6.96 3.71
C LEU A 215 12.64 8.32 4.34
N PHE A 216 12.30 8.52 5.61
CA PHE A 216 12.61 9.77 6.33
C PHE A 216 14.12 10.00 6.49
N THR A 217 14.89 8.93 6.72
CA THR A 217 16.36 9.02 6.72
C THR A 217 16.90 9.49 5.37
N ALA A 218 16.34 8.99 4.26
CA ALA A 218 16.79 9.36 2.92
C ALA A 218 16.54 10.85 2.57
N LEU A 219 15.61 11.52 3.26
CA LEU A 219 15.35 12.95 3.05
C LEU A 219 16.56 13.84 3.33
N THR A 220 17.51 13.39 4.14
CA THR A 220 18.75 14.13 4.45
C THR A 220 19.65 14.32 3.23
N ALA A 221 19.48 13.50 2.19
CA ALA A 221 20.20 13.62 0.93
C ALA A 221 19.62 14.66 -0.03
N LEU A 222 18.42 15.18 0.25
CA LEU A 222 17.81 16.21 -0.58
C LEU A 222 18.43 17.58 -0.30
N PRO A 223 18.59 18.42 -1.34
CA PRO A 223 19.06 19.77 -1.13
C PRO A 223 18.09 20.52 -0.21
N THR A 224 18.65 21.22 0.78
CA THR A 224 17.84 22.11 1.63
C THR A 224 17.38 23.26 0.77
N THR A 225 16.08 23.40 0.56
CA THR A 225 15.52 24.54 -0.18
C THR A 225 15.77 25.80 0.66
N SER A 226 16.82 26.54 0.32
CA SER A 226 17.03 27.89 0.86
C SER A 226 16.13 28.85 0.08
N ARG A 227 15.20 29.52 0.76
CA ARG A 227 14.59 30.73 0.24
C ARG A 227 15.59 31.87 0.32
#